data_f3090136e3d30414154696cd7e1e1885
#
_entry.id   f3090136e3d30414154696cd7e1e1885
#
_cell.length_a   1.000
_cell.length_b   1.000
_cell.length_c   1.000
_cell.angle_alpha   90.00
_cell.angle_beta   90.00
_cell.angle_gamma   90.00
#
_symmetry.space_group_name_H-M   'P 1'
#
loop_
_entity.id
_entity.type
_entity.pdbx_description
1 polymer ?
#
loop_
_entity_poly.entity_id
_entity_poly.type
_entity_poly.pdbx_seq_one_letter_code
_entity_poly.pdbx_strand_id
1 'polypeptide(L)'
;MGVVAGIDLAAKPTRCSGFSVIEVKGKKAVLSKAKCLGSDESILWEVRSSSPMIVAIDAPLMRNPRMRGVDRELLKRGIRVFPPNFSWMKQLSLRGWRIANSIAKLGIEVIETHPRSALLSAGTSNVFELLQRLGVDIKVDTLRSKDIIDSAVSAAVAYCHLKGCSEILSDGEYKIYLIKKLSD
;
A
#
# COMPACT_ATOMS: atom_id res chain seq x y z
N MET A 1 17.16 12.52 1.65
CA MET A 1 15.94 12.68 0.84
C MET A 1 15.40 11.30 0.53
N GLY A 2 14.15 11.02 0.78
CA GLY A 2 13.54 9.70 0.55
C GLY A 2 12.22 9.86 -0.20
N VAL A 3 11.88 8.85 -0.99
CA VAL A 3 10.58 8.77 -1.68
C VAL A 3 9.98 7.41 -1.37
N VAL A 4 8.70 7.37 -1.06
CA VAL A 4 7.95 6.13 -0.90
C VAL A 4 6.67 6.18 -1.73
N ALA A 5 6.15 5.03 -2.13
CA ALA A 5 4.94 4.97 -2.93
C ALA A 5 3.94 3.95 -2.39
N GLY A 6 2.67 4.16 -2.71
CA GLY A 6 1.58 3.25 -2.41
C GLY A 6 0.77 2.94 -3.67
N ILE A 7 0.34 1.70 -3.78
CA ILE A 7 -0.48 1.19 -4.89
C ILE A 7 -1.72 0.51 -4.30
N ASP A 8 -2.90 0.97 -4.70
CA ASP A 8 -4.15 0.19 -4.58
C ASP A 8 -4.38 -0.51 -5.92
N LEU A 9 -4.07 -1.79 -5.97
CA LEU A 9 -4.01 -2.53 -7.21
C LEU A 9 -5.38 -3.09 -7.60
N ALA A 10 -5.86 -2.76 -8.79
CA ALA A 10 -7.03 -3.41 -9.37
C ALA A 10 -6.69 -4.82 -9.89
N ALA A 11 -7.66 -5.75 -9.84
CA ALA A 11 -7.46 -7.10 -10.39
C ALA A 11 -7.28 -7.12 -11.91
N LYS A 12 -7.85 -6.13 -12.63
CA LYS A 12 -7.79 -6.02 -14.09
C LYS A 12 -7.06 -4.75 -14.53
N PRO A 13 -6.16 -4.82 -15.54
CA PRO A 13 -5.43 -3.64 -16.03
C PRO A 13 -6.32 -2.56 -16.68
N THR A 14 -7.56 -2.93 -17.04
CA THR A 14 -8.55 -1.98 -17.59
C THR A 14 -9.26 -1.15 -16.53
N ARG A 15 -9.02 -1.45 -15.23
CA ARG A 15 -9.56 -0.70 -14.11
C ARG A 15 -8.51 0.22 -13.50
N CYS A 16 -8.97 1.25 -12.81
CA CYS A 16 -8.11 2.14 -12.04
C CYS A 16 -7.35 1.35 -10.96
N SER A 17 -6.03 1.48 -10.98
CA SER A 17 -5.18 1.22 -9.82
C SER A 17 -4.73 2.58 -9.27
N GLY A 18 -4.98 2.84 -8.00
CA GLY A 18 -4.51 4.06 -7.35
C GLY A 18 -2.99 4.03 -7.19
N PHE A 19 -2.34 5.15 -7.42
CA PHE A 19 -0.89 5.33 -7.21
C PHE A 19 -0.63 6.64 -6.50
N SER A 20 0.07 6.59 -5.38
CA SER A 20 0.41 7.76 -4.57
C SER A 20 1.88 7.78 -4.17
N VAL A 21 2.45 8.98 -4.05
CA VAL A 21 3.86 9.20 -3.68
C VAL A 21 3.95 10.17 -2.52
N ILE A 22 4.73 9.79 -1.50
CA ILE A 22 5.15 10.67 -0.41
C ILE A 22 6.65 10.96 -0.56
N GLU A 23 7.00 12.23 -0.69
CA GLU A 23 8.38 12.73 -0.67
C GLU A 23 8.77 13.16 0.73
N VAL A 24 9.98 12.77 1.16
CA VAL A 24 10.53 13.09 2.48
C VAL A 24 11.79 13.93 2.30
N LYS A 25 11.78 15.15 2.83
CA LYS A 25 12.90 16.09 2.81
C LYS A 25 13.22 16.57 4.25
N GLY A 26 14.22 15.96 4.88
CA GLY A 26 14.51 16.21 6.29
C GLY A 26 13.35 15.80 7.19
N LYS A 27 12.77 16.75 7.93
CA LYS A 27 11.61 16.53 8.80
C LYS A 27 10.26 16.68 8.07
N LYS A 28 10.25 17.21 6.84
CA LYS A 28 9.02 17.42 6.07
C LYS A 28 8.69 16.21 5.22
N ALA A 29 7.43 15.81 5.22
CA ALA A 29 6.89 14.79 4.35
C ALA A 29 5.68 15.35 3.60
N VAL A 30 5.55 15.04 2.32
CA VAL A 30 4.53 15.63 1.45
C VAL A 30 3.96 14.54 0.54
N LEU A 31 2.65 14.37 0.54
CA LEU A 31 1.94 13.63 -0.49
C LEU A 31 1.93 14.49 -1.76
N SER A 32 2.87 14.20 -2.68
CA SER A 32 3.16 15.03 -3.86
C SER A 32 2.49 14.54 -5.14
N LYS A 33 2.04 13.28 -5.16
CA LYS A 33 1.39 12.66 -6.31
C LYS A 33 0.29 11.72 -5.84
N ALA A 34 -0.86 11.76 -6.51
CA ALA A 34 -1.95 10.81 -6.34
C ALA A 34 -2.73 10.73 -7.66
N LYS A 35 -2.81 9.55 -8.27
CA LYS A 35 -3.46 9.37 -9.57
C LYS A 35 -3.95 7.96 -9.82
N CYS A 36 -4.78 7.81 -10.83
CA CYS A 36 -5.30 6.55 -11.32
C CYS A 36 -4.44 6.06 -12.50
N LEU A 37 -4.03 4.80 -12.45
CA LEU A 37 -3.26 4.13 -13.49
C LEU A 37 -4.00 2.87 -13.94
N GLY A 38 -3.89 2.52 -15.22
CA GLY A 38 -4.54 1.34 -15.80
C GLY A 38 -3.58 0.16 -15.90
N SER A 39 -2.71 0.19 -16.90
CA SER A 39 -1.86 -0.94 -17.28
C SER A 39 -0.67 -1.16 -16.34
N ASP A 40 -0.12 -2.37 -16.38
CA ASP A 40 1.08 -2.72 -15.61
C ASP A 40 2.28 -1.86 -16.06
N GLU A 41 2.38 -1.55 -17.35
CA GLU A 41 3.42 -0.68 -17.90
C GLU A 41 3.34 0.73 -17.34
N SER A 42 2.13 1.30 -17.23
CA SER A 42 1.93 2.63 -16.66
C SER A 42 2.32 2.67 -15.17
N ILE A 43 2.01 1.63 -14.41
CA ILE A 43 2.41 1.49 -13.01
C ILE A 43 3.93 1.42 -12.90
N LEU A 44 4.58 0.55 -13.67
CA LEU A 44 6.03 0.39 -13.65
C LEU A 44 6.77 1.65 -14.12
N TRP A 45 6.20 2.38 -15.10
CA TRP A 45 6.75 3.66 -15.54
C TRP A 45 6.71 4.72 -14.42
N GLU A 46 5.59 4.81 -13.69
CA GLU A 46 5.45 5.75 -12.57
C GLU A 46 6.38 5.40 -11.40
N VAL A 47 6.53 4.12 -11.10
CA VAL A 47 7.49 3.66 -10.08
C VAL A 47 8.91 4.04 -10.48
N ARG A 48 9.32 3.78 -11.73
CA ARG A 48 10.66 4.18 -12.21
C ARG A 48 10.87 5.69 -12.16
N SER A 49 9.89 6.45 -12.63
CA SER A 49 9.97 7.93 -12.69
C SER A 49 10.02 8.57 -11.29
N SER A 50 9.34 7.98 -10.31
CA SER A 50 9.31 8.46 -8.93
C SER A 50 10.50 7.95 -8.10
N SER A 51 11.15 6.85 -8.53
CA SER A 51 12.29 6.20 -7.87
C SER A 51 12.10 6.02 -6.35
N PRO A 52 11.02 5.38 -5.89
CA PRO A 52 10.79 5.19 -4.48
C PRO A 52 11.78 4.18 -3.88
N MET A 53 12.09 4.33 -2.60
CA MET A 53 12.87 3.33 -1.84
C MET A 53 12.00 2.13 -1.45
N ILE A 54 10.72 2.40 -1.16
CA ILE A 54 9.73 1.42 -0.70
C ILE A 54 8.44 1.62 -1.46
N VAL A 55 7.82 0.53 -1.93
CA VAL A 55 6.47 0.51 -2.50
C VAL A 55 5.58 -0.41 -1.67
N ALA A 56 4.51 0.12 -1.09
CA ALA A 56 3.47 -0.68 -0.45
C ALA A 56 2.33 -0.96 -1.43
N ILE A 57 1.94 -2.22 -1.56
CA ILE A 57 0.90 -2.67 -2.51
C ILE A 57 -0.27 -3.27 -1.74
N ASP A 58 -1.49 -2.77 -2.00
CA ASP A 58 -2.73 -3.40 -1.53
C ASP A 58 -3.11 -4.54 -2.48
N ALA A 59 -2.50 -5.67 -2.25
CA ALA A 59 -2.81 -6.95 -2.88
C ALA A 59 -2.07 -8.08 -2.16
N PRO A 60 -2.62 -9.30 -2.12
CA PRO A 60 -1.85 -10.46 -1.69
C PRO A 60 -0.72 -10.76 -2.69
N LEU A 61 0.53 -10.67 -2.25
CA LEU A 61 1.70 -10.81 -3.13
C LEU A 61 2.18 -12.25 -3.20
N MET A 62 1.38 -13.15 -3.81
CA MET A 62 1.70 -14.58 -3.88
C MET A 62 1.42 -15.18 -5.25
N ARG A 63 2.30 -16.09 -5.67
CA ARG A 63 2.16 -16.85 -6.93
C ARG A 63 1.04 -17.90 -6.88
N ASN A 64 0.88 -18.54 -5.72
CA ASN A 64 -0.12 -19.58 -5.49
C ASN A 64 -1.15 -19.10 -4.47
N PRO A 65 -2.24 -18.45 -4.90
CA PRO A 65 -3.23 -17.83 -4.02
C PRO A 65 -3.89 -18.84 -3.08
N ARG A 66 -3.70 -18.67 -1.78
CA ARG A 66 -4.28 -19.47 -0.70
C ARG A 66 -4.50 -18.60 0.54
N MET A 67 -5.33 -19.07 1.47
CA MET A 67 -5.47 -18.45 2.78
C MET A 67 -4.17 -18.63 3.58
N ARG A 68 -3.59 -17.53 4.05
CA ARG A 68 -2.34 -17.48 4.81
C ARG A 68 -2.59 -17.31 6.32
N GLY A 69 -1.58 -17.51 7.13
CA GLY A 69 -1.63 -17.21 8.57
C GLY A 69 -1.91 -15.74 8.85
N VAL A 70 -1.28 -14.84 8.10
CA VAL A 70 -1.51 -13.39 8.21
C VAL A 70 -2.96 -12.98 7.89
N ASP A 71 -3.62 -13.63 6.91
CA ASP A 71 -5.02 -13.38 6.59
C ASP A 71 -5.95 -13.81 7.75
N ARG A 72 -5.65 -14.97 8.37
CA ARG A 72 -6.38 -15.46 9.55
C ARG A 72 -6.18 -14.55 10.76
N GLU A 73 -4.99 -13.97 10.92
CA GLU A 73 -4.71 -13.02 12.00
C GLU A 73 -5.53 -11.74 11.84
N LEU A 74 -5.65 -11.21 10.62
CA LEU A 74 -6.55 -10.08 10.35
C LEU A 74 -8.02 -10.42 10.68
N LEU A 75 -8.49 -11.62 10.31
CA LEU A 75 -9.85 -12.08 10.65
C LEU A 75 -10.08 -12.17 12.17
N LYS A 76 -9.10 -12.68 12.93
CA LYS A 76 -9.17 -12.72 14.41
C LYS A 76 -9.29 -11.33 15.03
N ARG A 77 -8.71 -10.31 14.39
CA ARG A 77 -8.84 -8.89 14.80
C ARG A 77 -10.16 -8.26 14.36
N GLY A 78 -11.09 -9.04 13.80
CA GLY A 78 -12.38 -8.55 13.32
C GLY A 78 -12.32 -7.81 11.99
N ILE A 79 -11.18 -7.87 11.30
CA ILE A 79 -10.99 -7.21 10.00
C ILE A 79 -11.43 -8.17 8.91
N ARG A 80 -12.40 -7.75 8.09
CA ARG A 80 -12.86 -8.53 6.95
C ARG A 80 -11.81 -8.49 5.84
N VAL A 81 -11.24 -9.65 5.52
CA VAL A 81 -10.39 -9.88 4.35
C VAL A 81 -11.04 -10.91 3.45
N PHE A 82 -10.92 -10.72 2.15
CA PHE A 82 -11.41 -11.71 1.19
C PHE A 82 -10.36 -12.82 1.03
N PRO A 83 -10.79 -14.09 1.03
CA PRO A 83 -9.86 -15.19 0.81
C PRO A 83 -9.12 -15.06 -0.53
N PRO A 84 -7.78 -15.14 -0.55
CA PRO A 84 -7.00 -14.95 -1.79
C PRO A 84 -7.29 -15.97 -2.90
N ASN A 85 -7.93 -17.09 -2.60
CA ASN A 85 -8.34 -18.12 -3.55
C ASN A 85 -9.70 -17.85 -4.22
N PHE A 86 -10.44 -16.80 -3.81
CA PHE A 86 -11.65 -16.36 -4.53
C PHE A 86 -11.29 -15.89 -5.95
N SER A 87 -12.18 -16.08 -6.92
CA SER A 87 -11.89 -15.91 -8.35
C SER A 87 -11.22 -14.60 -8.73
N TRP A 88 -11.75 -13.45 -8.29
CA TRP A 88 -11.19 -12.14 -8.57
C TRP A 88 -9.98 -11.81 -7.67
N MET A 89 -9.96 -12.30 -6.43
CA MET A 89 -8.79 -12.19 -5.54
C MET A 89 -7.61 -13.00 -6.06
N LYS A 90 -7.87 -14.15 -6.69
CA LYS A 90 -6.82 -14.93 -7.37
C LYS A 90 -6.16 -14.12 -8.49
N GLN A 91 -6.95 -13.42 -9.32
CA GLN A 91 -6.41 -12.55 -10.37
C GLN A 91 -5.60 -11.40 -9.78
N LEU A 92 -6.12 -10.75 -8.73
CA LEU A 92 -5.44 -9.67 -8.01
C LEU A 92 -4.09 -10.14 -7.43
N SER A 93 -4.10 -11.28 -6.76
CA SER A 93 -2.89 -11.87 -6.15
C SER A 93 -1.81 -12.17 -7.19
N LEU A 94 -2.17 -12.80 -8.32
CA LEU A 94 -1.23 -13.10 -9.40
C LEU A 94 -0.69 -11.83 -10.07
N ARG A 95 -1.55 -10.82 -10.28
CA ARG A 95 -1.13 -9.52 -10.81
C ARG A 95 -0.19 -8.82 -9.82
N GLY A 96 -0.56 -8.77 -8.54
CA GLY A 96 0.24 -8.18 -7.48
C GLY A 96 1.62 -8.82 -7.39
N TRP A 97 1.68 -10.14 -7.39
CA TRP A 97 2.95 -10.88 -7.38
C TRP A 97 3.86 -10.52 -8.57
N ARG A 98 3.30 -10.43 -9.81
CA ARG A 98 4.08 -10.06 -11.01
C ARG A 98 4.62 -8.63 -10.91
N ILE A 99 3.77 -7.68 -10.54
CA ILE A 99 4.16 -6.26 -10.39
C ILE A 99 5.21 -6.13 -9.29
N ALA A 100 4.99 -6.76 -8.13
CA ALA A 100 5.94 -6.75 -7.01
C ALA A 100 7.33 -7.27 -7.43
N ASN A 101 7.39 -8.40 -8.14
CA ASN A 101 8.66 -8.94 -8.65
C ASN A 101 9.32 -8.00 -9.67
N SER A 102 8.53 -7.34 -10.54
CA SER A 102 9.07 -6.38 -11.50
C SER A 102 9.65 -5.14 -10.82
N ILE A 103 9.01 -4.66 -9.75
CA ILE A 103 9.49 -3.54 -8.93
C ILE A 103 10.75 -3.96 -8.14
N ALA A 104 10.74 -5.15 -7.53
CA ALA A 104 11.88 -5.66 -6.77
C ALA A 104 13.15 -5.82 -7.62
N LYS A 105 13.02 -6.18 -8.90
CA LYS A 105 14.14 -6.23 -9.87
C LYS A 105 14.79 -4.86 -10.14
N LEU A 106 14.12 -3.77 -9.79
CA LEU A 106 14.68 -2.41 -9.85
C LEU A 106 15.49 -2.05 -8.58
N GLY A 107 15.63 -2.96 -7.63
CA GLY A 107 16.28 -2.71 -6.34
C GLY A 107 15.39 -1.97 -5.34
N ILE A 108 14.08 -1.91 -5.57
CA ILE A 108 13.09 -1.22 -4.73
C ILE A 108 12.49 -2.25 -3.76
N GLU A 109 12.41 -1.88 -2.48
CA GLU A 109 11.72 -2.70 -1.48
C GLU A 109 10.21 -2.71 -1.75
N VAL A 110 9.60 -3.90 -1.77
CA VAL A 110 8.15 -4.05 -1.93
C VAL A 110 7.57 -4.70 -0.69
N ILE A 111 6.52 -4.08 -0.15
CA ILE A 111 5.79 -4.58 1.01
C ILE A 111 4.30 -4.74 0.68
N GLU A 112 3.67 -5.74 1.28
CA GLU A 112 2.22 -5.95 1.20
C GLU A 112 1.53 -5.16 2.30
N THR A 113 0.42 -4.50 1.97
CA THR A 113 -0.42 -3.82 2.94
C THR A 113 -1.91 -4.07 2.68
N HIS A 114 -2.75 -3.64 3.61
CA HIS A 114 -4.20 -3.62 3.49
C HIS A 114 -4.72 -2.29 4.07
N PRO A 115 -5.10 -1.30 3.24
CA PRO A 115 -5.39 0.08 3.67
C PRO A 115 -6.42 0.17 4.80
N ARG A 116 -7.52 -0.57 4.70
CA ARG A 116 -8.54 -0.59 5.74
C ARG A 116 -7.99 -1.08 7.09
N SER A 117 -7.16 -2.12 7.07
CA SER A 117 -6.49 -2.63 8.28
C SER A 117 -5.51 -1.63 8.83
N ALA A 118 -4.76 -0.95 7.95
CA ALA A 118 -3.78 0.05 8.35
C ALA A 118 -4.44 1.27 9.02
N LEU A 119 -5.59 1.74 8.50
CA LEU A 119 -6.38 2.79 9.13
C LEU A 119 -6.87 2.38 10.52
N LEU A 120 -7.48 1.19 10.64
CA LEU A 120 -7.99 0.67 11.91
C LEU A 120 -6.88 0.48 12.94
N SER A 121 -5.75 -0.07 12.52
CA SER A 121 -4.55 -0.27 13.37
C SER A 121 -3.98 1.07 13.85
N ALA A 122 -3.97 2.10 12.99
CA ALA A 122 -3.55 3.46 13.34
C ALA A 122 -4.51 4.18 14.31
N GLY A 123 -5.74 3.67 14.48
CA GLY A 123 -6.78 4.26 15.33
C GLY A 123 -7.58 5.36 14.63
N THR A 124 -7.71 5.30 13.30
CA THR A 124 -8.54 6.22 12.51
C THR A 124 -9.29 5.49 11.40
N SER A 125 -10.27 6.14 10.81
CA SER A 125 -10.97 5.66 9.61
C SER A 125 -10.82 6.62 8.41
N ASN A 126 -10.03 7.67 8.57
CA ASN A 126 -9.93 8.79 7.63
C ASN A 126 -8.48 9.02 7.19
N VAL A 127 -8.23 9.01 5.88
CA VAL A 127 -6.90 9.23 5.31
C VAL A 127 -6.32 10.62 5.62
N PHE A 128 -7.17 11.65 5.66
CA PHE A 128 -6.72 13.02 5.95
C PHE A 128 -6.22 13.14 7.38
N GLU A 129 -6.98 12.57 8.33
CA GLU A 129 -6.56 12.47 9.73
C GLU A 129 -5.27 11.65 9.86
N LEU A 130 -5.18 10.51 9.18
CA LEU A 130 -3.98 9.68 9.19
C LEU A 130 -2.74 10.48 8.74
N LEU A 131 -2.83 11.15 7.58
CA LEU A 131 -1.72 11.93 7.03
C LEU A 131 -1.34 13.10 7.93
N GLN A 132 -2.33 13.78 8.50
CA GLN A 132 -2.11 14.87 9.47
C GLN A 132 -1.36 14.37 10.71
N ARG A 133 -1.81 13.25 11.33
CA ARG A 133 -1.16 12.67 12.52
C ARG A 133 0.25 12.14 12.22
N LEU A 134 0.53 11.77 10.98
CA LEU A 134 1.87 11.39 10.51
C LEU A 134 2.75 12.59 10.12
N GLY A 135 2.23 13.81 10.17
CA GLY A 135 2.94 15.01 9.74
C GLY A 135 3.22 15.06 8.25
N VAL A 136 2.32 14.49 7.44
CA VAL A 136 2.41 14.47 5.98
C VAL A 136 1.50 15.55 5.39
N ASP A 137 2.08 16.58 4.79
CA ASP A 137 1.34 17.61 4.07
C ASP A 137 0.73 17.06 2.79
N ILE A 138 -0.47 17.55 2.43
CA ILE A 138 -1.17 17.14 1.21
C ILE A 138 -1.04 18.24 0.16
N LYS A 139 -0.42 17.92 -0.98
CA LYS A 139 -0.26 18.84 -2.13
C LYS A 139 -0.92 18.33 -3.41
N VAL A 140 -1.92 17.46 -3.27
CA VAL A 140 -2.68 16.90 -4.38
C VAL A 140 -4.17 17.22 -4.25
N ASP A 141 -4.81 17.56 -5.35
CA ASP A 141 -6.25 17.89 -5.39
C ASP A 141 -7.15 16.68 -5.69
N THR A 142 -6.55 15.50 -5.86
CA THR A 142 -7.19 14.32 -6.45
C THR A 142 -7.61 13.24 -5.45
N LEU A 143 -7.51 13.45 -4.13
CA LEU A 143 -7.95 12.48 -3.10
C LEU A 143 -9.47 12.38 -3.00
N ARG A 144 -10.13 11.96 -4.10
CA ARG A 144 -11.60 11.89 -4.18
C ARG A 144 -12.15 10.49 -4.46
N SER A 145 -11.45 9.66 -5.23
CA SER A 145 -11.87 8.28 -5.49
C SER A 145 -11.31 7.32 -4.44
N LYS A 146 -12.04 6.23 -4.20
CA LYS A 146 -11.62 5.20 -3.24
C LYS A 146 -10.22 4.65 -3.56
N ASP A 147 -9.96 4.31 -4.83
CA ASP A 147 -8.70 3.71 -5.25
C ASP A 147 -7.51 4.65 -5.00
N ILE A 148 -7.70 5.98 -5.23
CA ILE A 148 -6.67 6.99 -4.95
C ILE A 148 -6.49 7.16 -3.44
N ILE A 149 -7.56 7.18 -2.64
CA ILE A 149 -7.50 7.26 -1.18
C ILE A 149 -6.76 6.05 -0.61
N ASP A 150 -7.10 4.83 -1.04
CA ASP A 150 -6.48 3.59 -0.56
C ASP A 150 -5.00 3.53 -0.96
N SER A 151 -4.62 4.07 -2.14
CA SER A 151 -3.19 4.21 -2.51
C SER A 151 -2.43 5.21 -1.63
N ALA A 152 -3.07 6.28 -1.19
CA ALA A 152 -2.46 7.24 -0.26
C ALA A 152 -2.25 6.63 1.13
N VAL A 153 -3.20 5.78 1.60
CA VAL A 153 -3.01 4.99 2.83
C VAL A 153 -1.86 4.00 2.66
N SER A 154 -1.78 3.30 1.52
CA SER A 154 -0.65 2.41 1.22
C SER A 154 0.70 3.16 1.23
N ALA A 155 0.75 4.38 0.65
CA ALA A 155 1.94 5.23 0.71
C ALA A 155 2.28 5.64 2.16
N ALA A 156 1.27 5.90 3.01
CA ALA A 156 1.47 6.17 4.43
C ALA A 156 2.05 4.95 5.17
N VAL A 157 1.64 3.72 4.81
CA VAL A 157 2.26 2.49 5.36
C VAL A 157 3.73 2.39 4.96
N ALA A 158 4.07 2.64 3.69
CA ALA A 158 5.46 2.67 3.24
C ALA A 158 6.27 3.75 3.95
N TYR A 159 5.67 4.93 4.18
CA TYR A 159 6.28 6.00 4.96
C TYR A 159 6.51 5.59 6.42
N CYS A 160 5.52 4.96 7.06
CA CYS A 160 5.67 4.43 8.41
C CYS A 160 6.73 3.34 8.49
N HIS A 161 6.87 2.49 7.48
CA HIS A 161 7.91 1.49 7.43
C HIS A 161 9.30 2.17 7.39
N LEU A 162 9.48 3.18 6.54
CA LEU A 162 10.70 3.99 6.47
C LEU A 162 11.04 4.68 7.81
N LYS A 163 10.02 5.08 8.58
CA LYS A 163 10.17 5.81 9.87
C LYS A 163 10.17 4.91 11.11
N GLY A 164 9.97 3.60 10.97
CA GLY A 164 9.92 2.66 12.10
C GLY A 164 8.60 2.68 12.88
N CYS A 165 7.53 3.26 12.33
CA CYS A 165 6.19 3.30 12.93
C CYS A 165 5.22 2.24 12.36
N SER A 166 5.70 1.28 11.58
CA SER A 166 4.87 0.18 11.08
C SER A 166 4.66 -0.92 12.11
N GLU A 167 3.47 -1.51 12.11
CA GLU A 167 3.17 -2.80 12.72
C GLU A 167 3.29 -3.87 11.64
N ILE A 168 3.96 -4.99 11.94
CA ILE A 168 4.18 -6.06 10.98
C ILE A 168 3.49 -7.32 11.49
N LEU A 169 2.51 -7.81 10.75
CA LEU A 169 1.94 -9.14 10.94
C LEU A 169 2.75 -10.13 10.12
N SER A 170 3.15 -11.25 10.73
CA SER A 170 3.92 -12.28 10.05
C SER A 170 3.46 -13.67 10.47
N ASP A 171 3.41 -14.60 9.53
CA ASP A 171 3.23 -16.03 9.78
C ASP A 171 4.50 -16.85 9.53
N GLY A 172 5.64 -16.14 9.35
CA GLY A 172 6.95 -16.72 9.02
C GLY A 172 7.24 -16.77 7.53
N GLU A 173 6.23 -16.94 6.68
CA GLU A 173 6.37 -16.95 5.20
C GLU A 173 5.93 -15.62 4.59
N TYR A 174 4.82 -15.05 5.07
CA TYR A 174 4.24 -13.81 4.56
C TYR A 174 4.22 -12.72 5.61
N LYS A 175 4.25 -11.47 5.16
CA LYS A 175 4.16 -10.29 6.02
C LYS A 175 3.14 -9.32 5.46
N ILE A 176 2.31 -8.74 6.34
CA ILE A 176 1.45 -7.60 6.04
C ILE A 176 1.87 -6.45 6.93
N TYR A 177 2.11 -5.30 6.31
CA TYR A 177 2.54 -4.09 6.99
C TYR A 177 1.35 -3.18 7.24
N LEU A 178 1.20 -2.76 8.48
CA LEU A 178 0.19 -1.84 8.97
C LEU A 178 0.87 -0.65 9.65
N ILE A 179 0.07 0.25 10.21
CA ILE A 179 0.57 1.39 10.99
C ILE A 179 0.30 1.13 12.47
N LYS A 180 1.30 1.28 13.33
CA LYS A 180 1.10 1.23 14.78
C LYS A 180 0.07 2.26 15.20
N LYS A 181 -0.66 1.97 16.29
CA LYS A 181 -1.59 2.94 16.86
C LYS A 181 -0.85 4.25 17.10
N LEU A 182 -1.35 5.32 16.49
CA LEU A 182 -0.80 6.66 16.66
C LEU A 182 -1.34 7.24 17.98
N SER A 183 -0.47 7.93 18.73
CA SER A 183 -0.89 8.72 19.87
C SER A 183 -1.72 9.91 19.41
N ASP A 184 -2.69 10.28 20.23
CA ASP A 184 -3.50 11.48 20.03
C ASP A 184 -2.66 12.75 20.16
#